data_81104ffe19e5062a46c6c25e4b4b5dfb
#
_entry.id   81104ffe19e5062a46c6c25e4b4b5dfb
#
_cell.length_a   1.000
_cell.length_b   1.000
_cell.length_c   1.000
_cell.angle_alpha   90.00
_cell.angle_beta   90.00
_cell.angle_gamma   90.00
#
_symmetry.space_group_name_H-M   'P 1'
#
loop_
_entity.id
_entity.type
_entity.pdbx_description
1 polymer ?
#
loop_
_entity_poly.entity_id
_entity_poly.type
_entity_poly.pdbx_seq_one_letter_code
_entity_poly.pdbx_strand_id
1 'polypeptide(L)'
;MAMGDILYVKMDGSNVDYVSYEKGNMEGPVKVTNSNWIANFDTNGSTTVMRSGNKVDASEIQLNDIIYYCKDLNMGLAYTDKVTGVYEKASPTKDSPTSVTISGKEYSVESVDAFNALSSSGTFKYGDTVTLLLGRNGEVAGVVGGSESTSSHTTVGFVTETGKKDFTNPDNTVYSSYYAKVVTPDGTVNEYATSSDCSSLKCAVVNVSFTNGKASLSIAKGYDNVSGKFNSEKNKFGDYTLADDVKILDTAGTASDDVAMYTRIYPQRLDGVTIKSSSVLYYSKNRAGEIDELILKDITGDAYKYGVITAADSTTHTYTIDIDGTQNTYATAFSTNVRGPHRFSMNQTGIESMRQLSSYPSNITSLTRTEAKINNQTYLLSDKVIVYHKTDVNKYLKITLDDAINGNYKLTAYYDKAQTLGGRIRIIIAQ
;
A
#
# COMPACT_ATOMS: atom_id res chain seq x y z
N MET A 1 0.32 -10.50 16.24
CA MET A 1 -0.75 -11.51 16.36
C MET A 1 -1.06 -12.01 14.95
N ALA A 2 -1.14 -13.31 14.76
CA ALA A 2 -1.43 -13.95 13.48
C ALA A 2 -2.61 -14.90 13.64
N MET A 3 -3.24 -15.32 12.53
CA MET A 3 -4.31 -16.32 12.56
C MET A 3 -3.81 -17.62 13.21
N GLY A 4 -4.57 -18.17 14.17
CA GLY A 4 -4.19 -19.30 15.02
C GLY A 4 -3.56 -18.91 16.35
N ASP A 5 -3.29 -17.64 16.62
CA ASP A 5 -3.00 -17.18 17.98
C ASP A 5 -4.30 -17.16 18.80
N ILE A 6 -4.20 -17.47 20.09
CA ILE A 6 -5.34 -17.51 21.01
C ILE A 6 -5.47 -16.14 21.66
N LEU A 7 -6.62 -15.50 21.45
CA LEU A 7 -6.94 -14.21 22.02
C LEU A 7 -7.79 -14.39 23.27
N TYR A 8 -7.29 -13.94 24.42
CA TYR A 8 -8.05 -13.85 25.66
C TYR A 8 -8.63 -12.46 25.80
N VAL A 9 -9.95 -12.36 25.88
CA VAL A 9 -10.67 -11.10 26.04
C VAL A 9 -11.43 -11.16 27.35
N LYS A 10 -11.09 -10.30 28.32
CA LYS A 10 -11.86 -10.10 29.52
C LYS A 10 -12.87 -8.97 29.29
N MET A 11 -14.12 -9.23 29.57
CA MET A 11 -15.21 -8.28 29.43
C MET A 11 -15.66 -7.74 30.79
N ASP A 12 -16.00 -6.45 30.83
CA ASP A 12 -16.75 -5.82 31.92
C ASP A 12 -18.08 -5.33 31.34
N GLY A 13 -19.14 -6.11 31.55
CA GLY A 13 -20.40 -5.94 30.86
C GLY A 13 -20.24 -6.10 29.33
N SER A 14 -20.54 -5.07 28.57
CA SER A 14 -20.37 -5.01 27.12
C SER A 14 -19.03 -4.40 26.68
N ASN A 15 -18.20 -3.94 27.60
CA ASN A 15 -16.91 -3.30 27.31
C ASN A 15 -15.77 -4.30 27.45
N VAL A 16 -14.75 -4.14 26.62
CA VAL A 16 -13.50 -4.89 26.74
C VAL A 16 -12.67 -4.24 27.86
N ASP A 17 -12.39 -5.00 28.94
CA ASP A 17 -11.57 -4.56 30.05
C ASP A 17 -10.09 -4.82 29.78
N TYR A 18 -9.79 -6.02 29.26
CA TYR A 18 -8.40 -6.45 29.07
C TYR A 18 -8.29 -7.42 27.89
N VAL A 19 -7.22 -7.30 27.12
CA VAL A 19 -6.89 -8.22 26.01
C VAL A 19 -5.46 -8.71 26.17
N SER A 20 -5.27 -10.02 26.12
CA SER A 20 -3.96 -10.66 25.96
C SER A 20 -4.02 -11.72 24.86
N TYR A 21 -2.86 -12.14 24.38
CA TYR A 21 -2.81 -13.22 23.42
C TYR A 21 -1.66 -14.19 23.73
N GLU A 22 -1.81 -15.40 23.27
CA GLU A 22 -0.82 -16.46 23.31
C GLU A 22 -0.63 -17.05 21.91
N LYS A 23 0.60 -17.42 21.57
CA LYS A 23 0.86 -18.08 20.28
C LYS A 23 0.27 -19.47 20.33
N GLY A 24 -0.60 -19.79 19.37
CA GLY A 24 -1.16 -21.12 19.20
C GLY A 24 -0.08 -22.17 18.88
N ASN A 25 -0.29 -23.38 19.37
CA ASN A 25 0.57 -24.53 19.08
C ASN A 25 0.34 -25.00 17.66
N MET A 26 1.25 -24.64 16.74
CA MET A 26 1.12 -24.82 15.30
C MET A 26 2.03 -25.93 14.78
N GLU A 27 1.47 -26.87 14.06
CA GLU A 27 2.21 -27.80 13.21
C GLU A 27 2.20 -27.30 11.76
N GLY A 28 3.24 -27.56 11.01
CA GLY A 28 3.45 -27.06 9.64
C GLY A 28 4.65 -26.12 9.56
N PRO A 29 4.85 -25.44 8.41
CA PRO A 29 3.99 -25.41 7.20
C PRO A 29 4.02 -26.70 6.38
N VAL A 30 2.89 -27.04 5.77
CA VAL A 30 2.78 -28.12 4.79
C VAL A 30 2.20 -27.59 3.49
N LYS A 31 2.90 -27.79 2.38
CA LYS A 31 2.40 -27.46 1.05
C LYS A 31 1.37 -28.51 0.59
N VAL A 32 0.21 -28.08 0.17
CA VAL A 32 -0.82 -28.95 -0.38
C VAL A 32 -0.40 -29.47 -1.76
N THR A 33 -0.21 -30.75 -1.85
CA THR A 33 0.15 -31.47 -3.11
C THR A 33 -0.97 -32.35 -3.63
N ASN A 34 -1.98 -32.66 -2.81
CA ASN A 34 -3.13 -33.48 -3.18
C ASN A 34 -4.31 -33.22 -2.21
N SER A 35 -5.46 -33.81 -2.47
CA SER A 35 -6.68 -33.63 -1.68
C SER A 35 -6.64 -34.26 -0.28
N ASN A 36 -5.65 -35.11 0.02
CA ASN A 36 -5.50 -35.76 1.34
C ASN A 36 -4.53 -35.00 2.25
N TRP A 37 -4.48 -33.66 2.14
CA TRP A 37 -3.58 -32.80 2.88
C TRP A 37 -3.71 -32.94 4.41
N ILE A 38 -4.91 -33.26 4.92
CA ILE A 38 -5.20 -33.43 6.34
C ILE A 38 -4.43 -34.59 6.98
N ALA A 39 -4.09 -35.58 6.21
CA ALA A 39 -3.32 -36.74 6.68
C ALA A 39 -1.86 -36.38 7.06
N ASN A 40 -1.40 -35.21 6.76
CA ASN A 40 -0.08 -34.71 7.19
C ASN A 40 -0.06 -34.25 8.66
N PHE A 41 -1.22 -34.22 9.32
CA PHE A 41 -1.35 -33.73 10.71
C PHE A 41 -2.01 -34.80 11.60
N ASP A 42 -1.61 -34.80 12.87
CA ASP A 42 -2.25 -35.65 13.90
C ASP A 42 -3.50 -34.93 14.42
N THR A 43 -4.61 -35.11 13.74
CA THR A 43 -5.87 -34.41 14.02
C THR A 43 -6.81 -35.23 14.93
N ASN A 44 -7.52 -34.53 15.82
CA ASN A 44 -8.51 -35.14 16.68
C ASN A 44 -9.93 -34.95 16.13
N GLY A 45 -10.42 -36.00 15.40
CA GLY A 45 -11.80 -35.99 14.89
C GLY A 45 -12.04 -34.96 13.79
N SER A 46 -13.22 -34.34 13.78
CA SER A 46 -13.61 -33.38 12.77
C SER A 46 -12.89 -32.04 12.96
N THR A 47 -11.99 -31.71 12.05
CA THR A 47 -11.19 -30.47 12.07
C THR A 47 -11.94 -29.32 11.41
N THR A 48 -12.00 -28.18 12.07
CA THR A 48 -12.46 -26.93 11.42
C THR A 48 -11.39 -26.44 10.46
N VAL A 49 -11.77 -26.04 9.26
CA VAL A 49 -10.83 -25.53 8.25
C VAL A 49 -11.12 -24.07 7.97
N MET A 50 -10.06 -23.25 7.99
CA MET A 50 -10.11 -21.83 7.63
C MET A 50 -9.20 -21.60 6.42
N ARG A 51 -9.70 -20.90 5.40
CA ARG A 51 -8.93 -20.49 4.23
C ARG A 51 -9.08 -19.00 4.01
N SER A 52 -7.97 -18.27 3.99
CA SER A 52 -7.96 -16.79 3.90
C SER A 52 -8.92 -16.12 4.90
N GLY A 53 -8.97 -16.64 6.13
CA GLY A 53 -9.82 -16.11 7.22
C GLY A 53 -11.28 -16.56 7.21
N ASN A 54 -11.74 -17.30 6.20
CA ASN A 54 -13.11 -17.81 6.11
C ASN A 54 -13.17 -19.30 6.46
N LYS A 55 -14.25 -19.72 7.15
CA LYS A 55 -14.51 -21.13 7.37
C LYS A 55 -14.94 -21.80 6.05
N VAL A 56 -14.29 -22.89 5.69
CA VAL A 56 -14.52 -23.61 4.44
C VAL A 56 -14.61 -25.12 4.68
N ASP A 57 -15.10 -25.86 3.71
CA ASP A 57 -15.00 -27.30 3.70
C ASP A 57 -13.55 -27.73 3.34
N ALA A 58 -13.11 -28.88 3.89
CA ALA A 58 -11.76 -29.40 3.62
C ALA A 58 -11.48 -29.65 2.13
N SER A 59 -12.54 -29.87 1.35
CA SER A 59 -12.48 -30.05 -0.11
C SER A 59 -12.20 -28.76 -0.89
N GLU A 60 -12.37 -27.60 -0.26
CA GLU A 60 -12.09 -26.28 -0.88
C GLU A 60 -10.62 -25.87 -0.80
N ILE A 61 -9.81 -26.63 -0.05
CA ILE A 61 -8.37 -26.45 -0.01
C ILE A 61 -7.77 -26.82 -1.37
N GLN A 62 -6.91 -25.96 -1.89
CA GLN A 62 -6.38 -26.05 -3.24
C GLN A 62 -4.91 -26.45 -3.25
N LEU A 63 -4.45 -26.99 -4.39
CA LEU A 63 -3.03 -27.23 -4.64
C LEU A 63 -2.23 -25.94 -4.44
N ASN A 64 -1.07 -26.07 -3.80
CA ASN A 64 -0.18 -24.96 -3.46
C ASN A 64 -0.72 -23.98 -2.39
N ASP A 65 -1.80 -24.29 -1.68
CA ASP A 65 -2.07 -23.66 -0.40
C ASP A 65 -1.03 -24.13 0.64
N ILE A 66 -0.72 -23.27 1.61
CA ILE A 66 0.16 -23.63 2.73
C ILE A 66 -0.70 -23.83 3.97
N ILE A 67 -0.62 -25.01 4.56
CA ILE A 67 -1.43 -25.40 5.72
C ILE A 67 -0.60 -25.43 6.98
N TYR A 68 -1.18 -24.88 8.04
CA TYR A 68 -0.79 -25.12 9.42
C TYR A 68 -1.96 -25.74 10.17
N TYR A 69 -1.65 -26.58 11.13
CA TYR A 69 -2.66 -27.16 12.02
C TYR A 69 -2.45 -26.62 13.43
N CYS A 70 -3.47 -25.96 13.98
CA CYS A 70 -3.50 -25.50 15.36
C CYS A 70 -4.11 -26.58 16.23
N LYS A 71 -3.29 -27.26 17.05
CA LYS A 71 -3.73 -28.33 17.94
C LYS A 71 -4.72 -27.84 18.99
N ASP A 72 -4.47 -26.67 19.56
CA ASP A 72 -5.27 -26.13 20.67
C ASP A 72 -6.71 -25.81 20.23
N LEU A 73 -6.90 -25.51 18.95
CA LEU A 73 -8.20 -25.16 18.36
C LEU A 73 -8.79 -26.28 17.51
N ASN A 74 -8.06 -27.37 17.28
CA ASN A 74 -8.39 -28.42 16.29
C ASN A 74 -8.75 -27.81 14.94
N MET A 75 -7.87 -26.98 14.41
CA MET A 75 -8.15 -26.12 13.25
C MET A 75 -7.03 -26.18 12.23
N GLY A 76 -7.38 -26.45 10.97
CA GLY A 76 -6.51 -26.28 9.83
C GLY A 76 -6.59 -24.85 9.30
N LEU A 77 -5.44 -24.21 9.11
CA LEU A 77 -5.34 -22.84 8.63
C LEU A 77 -4.61 -22.83 7.30
N ALA A 78 -5.33 -22.50 6.23
CA ALA A 78 -4.78 -22.40 4.87
C ALA A 78 -4.44 -20.96 4.52
N TYR A 79 -3.18 -20.75 4.12
CA TYR A 79 -2.63 -19.50 3.63
C TYR A 79 -2.48 -19.61 2.12
N THR A 80 -2.92 -18.58 1.41
CA THR A 80 -2.99 -18.55 -0.06
C THR A 80 -2.08 -17.51 -0.69
N ASP A 81 -1.35 -16.75 0.12
CA ASP A 81 -0.49 -15.66 -0.34
C ASP A 81 0.67 -16.19 -1.17
N LYS A 82 0.87 -15.58 -2.34
CA LYS A 82 1.87 -15.99 -3.33
C LYS A 82 2.61 -14.76 -3.85
N VAL A 83 3.90 -14.93 -4.10
CA VAL A 83 4.73 -13.90 -4.74
C VAL A 83 5.45 -14.53 -5.91
N THR A 84 5.17 -14.06 -7.12
CA THR A 84 5.84 -14.50 -8.34
C THR A 84 6.87 -13.46 -8.78
N GLY A 85 8.07 -13.92 -9.08
CA GLY A 85 9.13 -13.05 -9.56
C GLY A 85 10.42 -13.79 -9.87
N VAL A 86 11.45 -13.05 -10.25
CA VAL A 86 12.75 -13.63 -10.55
C VAL A 86 13.51 -13.92 -9.27
N TYR A 87 14.07 -15.11 -9.18
CA TYR A 87 14.99 -15.50 -8.11
C TYR A 87 16.34 -14.85 -8.32
N GLU A 88 16.66 -13.81 -7.58
CA GLU A 88 17.84 -12.95 -7.78
C GLU A 88 19.00 -13.36 -6.90
N LYS A 89 18.73 -13.66 -5.62
CA LYS A 89 19.75 -13.85 -4.59
C LYS A 89 19.26 -14.76 -3.48
N ALA A 90 20.20 -15.47 -2.85
CA ALA A 90 20.01 -16.16 -1.57
C ALA A 90 21.01 -15.62 -0.53
N SER A 91 20.61 -15.56 0.72
CA SER A 91 21.45 -15.11 1.84
C SER A 91 21.42 -16.14 2.96
N PRO A 92 22.52 -16.41 3.68
CA PRO A 92 23.86 -15.85 3.45
C PRO A 92 24.53 -16.41 2.20
N THR A 93 24.17 -17.62 1.77
CA THR A 93 24.68 -18.27 0.55
C THR A 93 23.59 -19.09 -0.12
N LYS A 94 23.79 -19.44 -1.41
CA LYS A 94 22.87 -20.33 -2.12
C LYS A 94 22.88 -21.78 -1.58
N ASP A 95 23.98 -22.20 -0.98
CA ASP A 95 24.08 -23.54 -0.38
C ASP A 95 23.26 -23.67 0.91
N SER A 96 23.06 -22.55 1.60
CA SER A 96 22.31 -22.50 2.86
C SER A 96 21.41 -21.24 2.93
N PRO A 97 20.35 -21.17 2.12
CA PRO A 97 19.49 -20.00 2.06
C PRO A 97 18.60 -19.90 3.31
N THR A 98 18.81 -18.87 4.14
CA THR A 98 17.89 -18.48 5.21
C THR A 98 16.93 -17.39 4.76
N SER A 99 17.28 -16.66 3.70
CA SER A 99 16.41 -15.74 2.99
C SER A 99 16.72 -15.72 1.49
N VAL A 100 15.75 -15.27 0.72
CA VAL A 100 15.88 -15.12 -0.75
C VAL A 100 15.32 -13.79 -1.21
N THR A 101 15.93 -13.23 -2.26
CA THR A 101 15.44 -12.01 -2.92
C THR A 101 14.70 -12.40 -4.20
N ILE A 102 13.44 -12.00 -4.26
CA ILE A 102 12.57 -12.19 -5.42
C ILE A 102 12.07 -10.82 -5.85
N SER A 103 12.41 -10.42 -7.08
CA SER A 103 12.02 -9.12 -7.65
C SER A 103 12.32 -7.93 -6.72
N GLY A 104 13.55 -7.90 -6.17
CA GLY A 104 14.05 -6.83 -5.30
C GLY A 104 13.62 -6.88 -3.83
N LYS A 105 12.70 -7.79 -3.45
CA LYS A 105 12.24 -7.93 -2.06
C LYS A 105 12.79 -9.22 -1.43
N GLU A 106 13.27 -9.09 -0.20
CA GLU A 106 13.79 -10.21 0.58
C GLU A 106 12.67 -10.92 1.37
N TYR A 107 12.73 -12.26 1.38
CA TYR A 107 11.81 -13.15 2.08
C TYR A 107 12.60 -14.18 2.87
N SER A 108 12.30 -14.35 4.16
CA SER A 108 12.87 -15.42 4.98
C SER A 108 12.35 -16.78 4.54
N VAL A 109 13.19 -17.81 4.63
CA VAL A 109 12.83 -19.19 4.30
C VAL A 109 12.40 -19.91 5.58
N GLU A 110 11.16 -20.41 5.61
CA GLU A 110 10.57 -21.06 6.79
C GLU A 110 10.66 -22.60 6.72
N SER A 111 10.44 -23.18 5.54
CA SER A 111 10.31 -24.63 5.40
C SER A 111 11.56 -25.29 4.81
N VAL A 112 11.73 -26.57 5.15
CA VAL A 112 12.77 -27.42 4.55
C VAL A 112 12.52 -27.62 3.05
N ASP A 113 11.25 -27.71 2.62
CA ASP A 113 10.89 -27.84 1.20
C ASP A 113 11.31 -26.61 0.40
N ALA A 114 11.04 -25.40 0.92
CA ALA A 114 11.48 -24.15 0.30
C ALA A 114 13.01 -24.03 0.28
N PHE A 115 13.67 -24.36 1.40
CA PHE A 115 15.13 -24.42 1.49
C PHE A 115 15.73 -25.33 0.41
N ASN A 116 15.24 -26.57 0.31
CA ASN A 116 15.73 -27.53 -0.67
C ASN A 116 15.52 -27.06 -2.10
N ALA A 117 14.34 -26.47 -2.41
CA ALA A 117 14.01 -26.01 -3.75
C ALA A 117 14.88 -24.84 -4.22
N LEU A 118 15.28 -23.94 -3.30
CA LEU A 118 15.99 -22.70 -3.57
C LEU A 118 17.51 -22.81 -3.38
N SER A 119 18.00 -23.88 -2.76
CA SER A 119 19.43 -24.11 -2.54
C SER A 119 20.19 -24.34 -3.86
N SER A 120 21.53 -24.40 -3.78
CA SER A 120 22.39 -24.68 -4.95
C SER A 120 22.12 -26.02 -5.61
N SER A 121 21.76 -27.03 -4.81
CA SER A 121 21.34 -28.36 -5.28
C SER A 121 19.86 -28.42 -5.69
N GLY A 122 19.07 -27.37 -5.39
CA GLY A 122 17.64 -27.35 -5.62
C GLY A 122 17.25 -27.17 -7.09
N THR A 123 15.94 -27.20 -7.31
CA THR A 123 15.34 -27.11 -8.64
C THR A 123 15.54 -25.74 -9.28
N PHE A 124 15.45 -24.66 -8.47
CA PHE A 124 15.45 -23.30 -9.00
C PHE A 124 16.85 -22.65 -8.96
N LYS A 125 17.17 -21.95 -10.03
CA LYS A 125 18.46 -21.26 -10.21
C LYS A 125 18.23 -19.72 -10.24
N TYR A 126 19.29 -18.96 -9.98
CA TYR A 126 19.24 -17.50 -10.17
C TYR A 126 18.85 -17.17 -11.61
N GLY A 127 17.90 -16.25 -11.77
CA GLY A 127 17.29 -15.88 -13.03
C GLY A 127 16.00 -16.63 -13.36
N ASP A 128 15.68 -17.74 -12.68
CA ASP A 128 14.41 -18.43 -12.87
C ASP A 128 13.25 -17.59 -12.33
N THR A 129 12.13 -17.62 -13.03
CA THR A 129 10.87 -17.10 -12.48
C THR A 129 10.28 -18.15 -11.57
N VAL A 130 10.06 -17.80 -10.32
CA VAL A 130 9.50 -18.67 -9.28
C VAL A 130 8.26 -18.03 -8.65
N THR A 131 7.39 -18.88 -8.11
CA THR A 131 6.30 -18.45 -7.25
C THR A 131 6.58 -18.94 -5.83
N LEU A 132 6.82 -18.02 -4.93
CA LEU A 132 6.90 -18.27 -3.49
C LEU A 132 5.49 -18.48 -2.96
N LEU A 133 5.30 -19.50 -2.18
CA LEU A 133 4.09 -19.78 -1.42
C LEU A 133 4.37 -19.33 0.02
N LEU A 134 3.65 -18.31 0.48
CA LEU A 134 3.94 -17.68 1.77
C LEU A 134 3.15 -18.34 2.90
N GLY A 135 3.82 -18.53 4.00
CA GLY A 135 3.26 -19.06 5.22
C GLY A 135 2.64 -17.99 6.13
N ARG A 136 2.37 -18.39 7.34
CA ARG A 136 1.66 -17.62 8.38
C ARG A 136 2.22 -16.22 8.65
N ASN A 137 3.54 -16.07 8.58
CA ASN A 137 4.23 -14.80 8.89
C ASN A 137 4.73 -14.10 7.60
N GLY A 138 4.28 -14.53 6.43
CA GLY A 138 4.77 -14.03 5.15
C GLY A 138 6.16 -14.57 4.76
N GLU A 139 6.64 -15.64 5.42
CA GLU A 139 7.88 -16.34 5.12
C GLU A 139 7.65 -17.41 4.05
N VAL A 140 8.71 -17.83 3.38
CA VAL A 140 8.63 -18.79 2.28
C VAL A 140 8.43 -20.21 2.82
N ALA A 141 7.23 -20.72 2.71
CA ALA A 141 6.84 -22.07 3.14
C ALA A 141 6.86 -23.10 1.99
N GLY A 142 6.87 -22.65 0.75
CA GLY A 142 7.01 -23.49 -0.42
C GLY A 142 7.39 -22.70 -1.65
N VAL A 143 7.82 -23.40 -2.70
CA VAL A 143 8.19 -22.77 -3.98
C VAL A 143 7.66 -23.64 -5.13
N VAL A 144 7.18 -23.00 -6.17
CA VAL A 144 6.80 -23.65 -7.43
C VAL A 144 7.33 -22.85 -8.60
N GLY A 145 7.38 -23.48 -9.79
CA GLY A 145 7.80 -22.77 -11.01
C GLY A 145 6.82 -21.65 -11.38
N GLY A 146 7.33 -20.56 -11.89
CA GLY A 146 6.51 -19.41 -12.30
C GLY A 146 5.46 -19.72 -13.37
N SER A 147 5.64 -20.81 -14.13
CA SER A 147 4.68 -21.29 -15.13
C SER A 147 3.47 -22.03 -14.54
N GLU A 148 3.54 -22.45 -13.26
CA GLU A 148 2.42 -23.13 -12.60
C GLU A 148 1.41 -22.14 -11.97
N SER A 149 1.80 -20.88 -11.81
CA SER A 149 0.84 -19.82 -11.56
C SER A 149 0.15 -19.51 -12.89
N THR A 150 -1.09 -19.91 -13.02
CA THR A 150 -1.93 -19.75 -14.20
C THR A 150 -2.36 -18.31 -14.50
N SER A 151 -1.60 -17.35 -14.08
CA SER A 151 -1.58 -15.97 -14.57
C SER A 151 -0.12 -15.56 -14.70
N SER A 152 0.30 -15.22 -15.90
CA SER A 152 1.51 -14.45 -16.13
C SER A 152 1.27 -13.04 -15.56
N HIS A 153 1.31 -12.92 -14.24
CA HIS A 153 1.33 -11.61 -13.64
C HIS A 153 2.73 -11.03 -13.87
N THR A 154 2.84 -10.37 -15.00
CA THR A 154 3.88 -9.37 -15.18
C THR A 154 3.68 -8.40 -14.04
N THR A 155 4.67 -8.23 -13.16
CA THR A 155 4.59 -7.23 -12.09
C THR A 155 4.30 -5.88 -12.72
N VAL A 156 3.19 -5.27 -12.35
CA VAL A 156 2.81 -3.94 -12.83
C VAL A 156 3.07 -2.94 -11.73
N GLY A 157 3.54 -1.76 -12.10
CA GLY A 157 3.71 -0.70 -11.13
C GLY A 157 3.96 0.66 -11.75
N PHE A 158 3.96 1.68 -10.92
CA PHE A 158 4.18 3.07 -11.30
C PHE A 158 5.65 3.43 -11.08
N VAL A 159 6.32 3.96 -12.11
CA VAL A 159 7.73 4.37 -12.03
C VAL A 159 7.86 5.72 -11.34
N THR A 160 8.52 5.74 -10.18
CA THR A 160 8.68 6.94 -9.35
C THR A 160 10.00 7.64 -9.57
N GLU A 161 11.06 6.87 -9.76
CA GLU A 161 12.42 7.37 -9.89
C GLU A 161 13.20 6.54 -10.89
N THR A 162 14.10 7.17 -11.63
CA THR A 162 15.03 6.52 -12.54
C THR A 162 16.39 7.20 -12.47
N GLY A 163 17.45 6.49 -12.74
CA GLY A 163 18.78 7.05 -12.73
C GLY A 163 19.88 6.02 -13.04
N LYS A 164 21.09 6.32 -12.61
CA LYS A 164 22.23 5.43 -12.70
C LYS A 164 22.97 5.42 -11.36
N LYS A 165 23.31 4.24 -10.87
CA LYS A 165 24.05 4.07 -9.63
C LYS A 165 24.81 2.75 -9.62
N ASP A 166 25.62 2.56 -8.58
CA ASP A 166 26.35 1.34 -8.35
C ASP A 166 25.49 0.33 -7.56
N PHE A 167 25.55 -0.91 -7.98
CA PHE A 167 24.96 -2.07 -7.35
C PHE A 167 26.05 -3.02 -6.90
N THR A 168 25.78 -3.76 -5.83
CA THR A 168 26.70 -4.75 -5.31
C THR A 168 26.14 -6.15 -5.58
N ASN A 169 26.90 -6.97 -6.27
CA ASN A 169 26.61 -8.38 -6.48
C ASN A 169 26.73 -9.18 -5.16
N PRO A 170 26.16 -10.39 -5.09
CA PRO A 170 26.33 -11.28 -3.93
C PRO A 170 27.77 -11.63 -3.56
N ASP A 171 28.70 -11.59 -4.53
CA ASP A 171 30.13 -11.81 -4.36
C ASP A 171 30.91 -10.54 -3.93
N ASN A 172 30.21 -9.47 -3.56
CA ASN A 172 30.71 -8.13 -3.22
C ASN A 172 31.36 -7.37 -4.38
N THR A 173 31.27 -7.84 -5.62
CA THR A 173 31.70 -7.04 -6.78
C THR A 173 30.69 -5.92 -7.04
N VAL A 174 31.22 -4.72 -7.34
CA VAL A 174 30.41 -3.54 -7.63
C VAL A 174 30.30 -3.35 -9.14
N TYR A 175 29.08 -3.09 -9.62
CA TYR A 175 28.84 -2.74 -11.02
C TYR A 175 27.89 -1.56 -11.14
N SER A 176 28.14 -0.68 -12.10
CA SER A 176 27.26 0.45 -12.38
C SER A 176 26.13 0.03 -13.33
N SER A 177 24.89 0.37 -12.99
CA SER A 177 23.74 0.10 -13.84
C SER A 177 22.73 1.24 -13.79
N TYR A 178 21.88 1.32 -14.82
CA TYR A 178 20.65 2.09 -14.70
C TYR A 178 19.73 1.43 -13.67
N TYR A 179 18.84 2.22 -13.09
CA TYR A 179 17.83 1.72 -12.15
C TYR A 179 16.47 2.42 -12.33
N ALA A 180 15.46 1.76 -11.84
CA ALA A 180 14.13 2.34 -11.68
C ALA A 180 13.54 1.92 -10.33
N LYS A 181 12.90 2.87 -9.63
CA LYS A 181 12.01 2.56 -8.51
C LYS A 181 10.59 2.46 -9.02
N VAL A 182 9.92 1.39 -8.67
CA VAL A 182 8.57 1.06 -9.11
C VAL A 182 7.71 0.77 -7.89
N VAL A 183 6.57 1.46 -7.79
CA VAL A 183 5.57 1.21 -6.73
C VAL A 183 4.48 0.34 -7.31
N THR A 184 4.26 -0.82 -6.70
CA THR A 184 3.23 -1.78 -7.09
C THR A 184 1.86 -1.42 -6.50
N PRO A 185 0.73 -1.95 -7.02
CA PRO A 185 -0.62 -1.62 -6.54
C PRO A 185 -0.84 -1.86 -5.04
N ASP A 186 -0.07 -2.75 -4.42
CA ASP A 186 -0.10 -2.99 -2.98
C ASP A 186 0.69 -1.95 -2.15
N GLY A 187 1.31 -0.95 -2.82
CA GLY A 187 2.11 0.10 -2.19
C GLY A 187 3.56 -0.29 -1.92
N THR A 188 4.01 -1.47 -2.34
CA THR A 188 5.41 -1.90 -2.19
C THR A 188 6.31 -1.13 -3.16
N VAL A 189 7.40 -0.56 -2.66
CA VAL A 189 8.42 0.12 -3.45
C VAL A 189 9.54 -0.85 -3.75
N ASN A 190 9.75 -1.13 -5.03
CA ASN A 190 10.83 -1.99 -5.50
C ASN A 190 11.84 -1.17 -6.30
N GLU A 191 13.11 -1.44 -6.10
CA GLU A 191 14.20 -0.83 -6.87
C GLU A 191 14.89 -1.92 -7.69
N TYR A 192 14.93 -1.69 -9.00
CA TYR A 192 15.45 -2.64 -9.95
C TYR A 192 16.67 -2.07 -10.69
N ALA A 193 17.77 -2.84 -10.77
CA ALA A 193 18.76 -2.62 -11.81
C ALA A 193 18.11 -2.88 -13.18
N THR A 194 18.22 -1.95 -14.12
CA THR A 194 17.59 -2.07 -15.44
C THR A 194 18.61 -2.33 -16.54
N SER A 195 18.15 -3.01 -17.60
CA SER A 195 19.00 -3.33 -18.76
C SER A 195 19.35 -2.11 -19.62
N SER A 196 18.56 -1.04 -19.51
CA SER A 196 18.72 0.21 -20.29
C SER A 196 18.24 1.41 -19.49
N ASP A 197 18.50 2.61 -20.01
CA ASP A 197 17.96 3.85 -19.45
C ASP A 197 16.42 3.86 -19.54
N CYS A 198 15.77 4.06 -18.39
CA CYS A 198 14.33 4.10 -18.22
C CYS A 198 13.80 5.51 -17.93
N SER A 199 14.59 6.56 -18.14
CA SER A 199 14.23 7.96 -17.81
C SER A 199 12.92 8.41 -18.48
N SER A 200 12.64 7.97 -19.68
CA SER A 200 11.41 8.24 -20.41
C SER A 200 10.16 7.57 -19.83
N LEU A 201 10.33 6.60 -18.93
CA LEU A 201 9.24 5.87 -18.28
C LEU A 201 8.89 6.44 -16.91
N LYS A 202 9.58 7.48 -16.45
CA LYS A 202 9.25 8.15 -15.19
C LYS A 202 7.79 8.65 -15.24
N CYS A 203 7.00 8.37 -14.20
CA CYS A 203 5.55 8.62 -14.09
C CYS A 203 4.66 7.75 -14.98
N ALA A 204 5.19 6.74 -15.61
CA ALA A 204 4.38 5.78 -16.36
C ALA A 204 4.04 4.56 -15.51
N VAL A 205 2.94 3.90 -15.85
CA VAL A 205 2.64 2.55 -15.39
C VAL A 205 3.34 1.57 -16.34
N VAL A 206 4.10 0.67 -15.77
CA VAL A 206 4.94 -0.27 -16.53
C VAL A 206 4.69 -1.72 -16.14
N ASN A 207 4.89 -2.59 -17.11
CA ASN A 207 5.14 -4.00 -16.89
C ASN A 207 6.64 -4.17 -16.59
N VAL A 208 6.96 -4.92 -15.54
CA VAL A 208 8.33 -5.28 -15.16
C VAL A 208 8.55 -6.74 -15.53
N SER A 209 9.51 -7.00 -16.40
CA SER A 209 10.00 -8.33 -16.74
C SER A 209 11.50 -8.40 -16.47
N PHE A 210 12.04 -9.60 -16.37
CA PHE A 210 13.46 -9.78 -16.03
C PHE A 210 14.18 -10.61 -17.09
N THR A 211 15.40 -10.20 -17.40
CA THR A 211 16.31 -10.94 -18.28
C THR A 211 17.72 -10.85 -17.71
N ASN A 212 18.34 -11.97 -17.44
CA ASN A 212 19.69 -12.05 -16.88
C ASN A 212 19.87 -11.20 -15.59
N GLY A 213 18.86 -11.24 -14.68
CA GLY A 213 18.91 -10.55 -13.40
C GLY A 213 18.69 -9.03 -13.46
N LYS A 214 18.43 -8.47 -14.64
CA LYS A 214 18.07 -7.05 -14.81
C LYS A 214 16.63 -6.89 -15.26
N ALA A 215 15.98 -5.86 -14.73
CA ALA A 215 14.61 -5.53 -15.11
C ALA A 215 14.58 -4.88 -16.50
N SER A 216 13.57 -5.27 -17.28
CA SER A 216 13.15 -4.64 -18.51
C SER A 216 11.76 -4.06 -18.30
N LEU A 217 11.60 -2.76 -18.50
CA LEU A 217 10.37 -2.04 -18.29
C LEU A 217 9.72 -1.73 -19.64
N SER A 218 8.43 -1.99 -19.74
CA SER A 218 7.60 -1.59 -20.89
C SER A 218 6.30 -0.95 -20.42
N ILE A 219 5.77 0.03 -21.16
CA ILE A 219 4.51 0.67 -20.78
C ILE A 219 3.41 -0.39 -20.67
N ALA A 220 2.77 -0.45 -19.51
CA ALA A 220 1.59 -1.29 -19.31
C ALA A 220 0.42 -0.69 -20.10
N LYS A 221 -0.17 -1.49 -20.96
CA LYS A 221 -1.40 -1.10 -21.66
C LYS A 221 -2.58 -1.43 -20.76
N GLY A 222 -3.29 -0.39 -20.33
CA GLY A 222 -4.59 -0.56 -19.67
C GLY A 222 -5.63 -1.13 -20.65
N TYR A 223 -6.64 -1.76 -20.07
CA TYR A 223 -7.85 -2.13 -20.80
C TYR A 223 -8.73 -0.89 -21.03
N ASP A 224 -9.95 -1.09 -21.53
CA ASP A 224 -10.91 -0.03 -21.85
C ASP A 224 -11.13 0.98 -20.71
N ASN A 225 -11.70 2.14 -21.05
CA ASN A 225 -11.98 3.23 -20.12
C ASN A 225 -12.91 2.80 -18.97
N VAL A 226 -12.37 2.61 -17.78
CA VAL A 226 -13.14 2.35 -16.57
C VAL A 226 -13.44 3.66 -15.86
N SER A 227 -14.67 3.86 -15.46
CA SER A 227 -15.10 5.02 -14.68
C SER A 227 -16.38 4.69 -13.92
N GLY A 228 -16.73 5.49 -12.93
CA GLY A 228 -17.97 5.34 -12.21
C GLY A 228 -17.87 5.65 -10.73
N LYS A 229 -18.92 5.29 -10.02
CA LYS A 229 -19.00 5.45 -8.58
C LYS A 229 -18.48 4.19 -7.88
N PHE A 230 -17.64 4.37 -6.87
CA PHE A 230 -17.21 3.30 -5.98
C PHE A 230 -18.32 2.96 -4.97
N ASN A 231 -18.55 1.69 -4.75
CA ASN A 231 -19.46 1.17 -3.73
C ASN A 231 -18.75 0.00 -3.04
N SER A 232 -18.20 0.26 -1.86
CA SER A 232 -17.42 -0.70 -1.11
C SER A 232 -18.26 -1.82 -0.48
N GLU A 233 -19.54 -1.54 -0.14
CA GLU A 233 -20.43 -2.56 0.42
C GLU A 233 -20.82 -3.63 -0.61
N LYS A 234 -20.85 -3.26 -1.88
CA LYS A 234 -21.19 -4.17 -3.00
C LYS A 234 -19.98 -4.64 -3.79
N ASN A 235 -18.76 -4.31 -3.36
CA ASN A 235 -17.54 -4.55 -4.11
C ASN A 235 -17.64 -4.11 -5.59
N LYS A 236 -18.09 -2.86 -5.82
CA LYS A 236 -18.32 -2.32 -7.18
C LYS A 236 -17.53 -1.05 -7.45
N PHE A 237 -17.01 -0.97 -8.69
CA PHE A 237 -16.52 0.28 -9.28
C PHE A 237 -17.23 0.50 -10.64
N GLY A 238 -18.17 1.41 -10.69
CA GLY A 238 -19.09 1.53 -11.82
C GLY A 238 -19.84 0.22 -12.06
N ASP A 239 -19.72 -0.31 -13.26
CA ASP A 239 -20.34 -1.60 -13.66
C ASP A 239 -19.47 -2.82 -13.34
N TYR A 240 -18.23 -2.60 -12.88
CA TYR A 240 -17.28 -3.68 -12.61
C TYR A 240 -17.38 -4.19 -11.17
N THR A 241 -17.16 -5.49 -10.99
CA THR A 241 -16.95 -6.09 -9.67
C THR A 241 -15.47 -5.96 -9.30
N LEU A 242 -15.22 -5.69 -8.02
CA LEU A 242 -13.88 -5.70 -7.43
C LEU A 242 -13.62 -7.05 -6.79
N ALA A 243 -12.41 -7.57 -6.92
CA ALA A 243 -11.98 -8.73 -6.14
C ALA A 243 -11.95 -8.37 -4.64
N ASP A 244 -12.16 -9.35 -3.78
CA ASP A 244 -12.18 -9.14 -2.33
C ASP A 244 -10.81 -8.64 -1.79
N ASP A 245 -9.72 -9.02 -2.46
CA ASP A 245 -8.34 -8.65 -2.13
C ASP A 245 -7.78 -7.56 -3.07
N VAL A 246 -8.65 -6.81 -3.76
CA VAL A 246 -8.24 -5.78 -4.72
C VAL A 246 -7.16 -4.86 -4.15
N LYS A 247 -6.10 -4.65 -4.94
CA LYS A 247 -4.99 -3.77 -4.60
C LYS A 247 -5.14 -2.45 -5.31
N ILE A 248 -5.20 -1.36 -4.56
CA ILE A 248 -5.45 -0.03 -5.10
C ILE A 248 -4.32 0.91 -4.69
N LEU A 249 -3.65 1.50 -5.68
CA LEU A 249 -2.64 2.53 -5.50
C LEU A 249 -3.18 3.87 -5.98
N ASP A 250 -3.15 4.89 -5.12
CA ASP A 250 -3.38 6.28 -5.55
C ASP A 250 -2.05 7.02 -5.67
N THR A 251 -1.83 7.65 -6.79
CA THR A 251 -0.61 8.41 -7.10
C THR A 251 -0.94 9.90 -7.13
N ALA A 252 0.07 10.76 -6.90
CA ALA A 252 -0.11 12.20 -7.10
C ALA A 252 -0.23 12.58 -8.59
N GLY A 253 0.06 11.64 -9.48
CA GLY A 253 0.02 11.83 -10.93
C GLY A 253 1.15 12.67 -11.49
N THR A 254 2.11 13.07 -10.65
CA THR A 254 3.36 13.75 -11.03
C THR A 254 4.54 12.87 -10.67
N ALA A 255 5.68 13.06 -11.35
CA ALA A 255 6.92 12.43 -10.95
C ALA A 255 7.34 12.99 -9.61
N SER A 256 7.43 12.15 -8.61
CA SER A 256 8.09 12.48 -7.36
C SER A 256 8.95 11.29 -6.96
N ASP A 257 10.15 11.56 -6.50
CA ASP A 257 11.02 10.60 -5.84
C ASP A 257 10.67 10.45 -4.35
N ASP A 258 9.73 11.26 -3.83
CA ASP A 258 9.14 11.08 -2.50
C ASP A 258 8.09 9.95 -2.54
N VAL A 259 8.44 8.79 -2.00
CA VAL A 259 7.54 7.63 -1.90
C VAL A 259 6.25 7.93 -1.13
N ALA A 260 6.22 8.98 -0.31
CA ALA A 260 5.00 9.44 0.35
C ALA A 260 3.93 9.96 -0.62
N MET A 261 4.30 10.27 -1.87
CA MET A 261 3.38 10.66 -2.95
C MET A 261 2.61 9.48 -3.57
N TYR A 262 2.79 8.27 -3.05
CA TYR A 262 2.14 7.05 -3.51
C TYR A 262 1.53 6.33 -2.31
N THR A 263 0.22 6.15 -2.33
CA THR A 263 -0.49 5.61 -1.16
C THR A 263 -1.35 4.41 -1.58
N ARG A 264 -1.11 3.26 -0.95
CA ARG A 264 -2.08 2.17 -1.00
C ARG A 264 -3.35 2.61 -0.30
N ILE A 265 -4.48 2.38 -0.93
CA ILE A 265 -5.80 2.68 -0.37
C ILE A 265 -6.69 1.44 -0.39
N TYR A 266 -7.65 1.42 0.53
CA TYR A 266 -8.62 0.35 0.63
C TYR A 266 -9.96 0.79 0.02
N PRO A 267 -10.80 -0.13 -0.49
CA PRO A 267 -12.08 0.19 -1.13
C PRO A 267 -12.96 1.14 -0.29
N GLN A 268 -12.97 0.98 1.03
CA GLN A 268 -13.76 1.80 1.95
C GLN A 268 -13.37 3.28 1.91
N ARG A 269 -12.09 3.58 1.61
CA ARG A 269 -11.62 4.98 1.44
C ARG A 269 -12.26 5.66 0.23
N LEU A 270 -12.67 4.87 -0.75
CA LEU A 270 -13.28 5.33 -2.01
C LEU A 270 -14.81 5.24 -2.01
N ASP A 271 -15.44 4.78 -0.93
CA ASP A 271 -16.88 4.60 -0.91
C ASP A 271 -17.61 5.90 -1.25
N GLY A 272 -18.57 5.81 -2.17
CA GLY A 272 -19.32 6.95 -2.67
C GLY A 272 -18.56 7.89 -3.64
N VAL A 273 -17.25 7.67 -3.87
CA VAL A 273 -16.40 8.50 -4.73
C VAL A 273 -16.67 8.19 -6.21
N THR A 274 -16.84 9.23 -7.00
CA THR A 274 -16.94 9.12 -8.46
C THR A 274 -15.58 9.36 -9.10
N ILE A 275 -15.08 8.35 -9.83
CA ILE A 275 -13.79 8.38 -10.52
C ILE A 275 -14.01 8.45 -12.03
N LYS A 276 -13.36 9.41 -12.67
CA LYS A 276 -13.36 9.55 -14.14
C LYS A 276 -12.31 8.63 -14.76
N SER A 277 -12.54 8.18 -15.97
CA SER A 277 -11.59 7.33 -16.70
C SER A 277 -10.19 7.95 -16.84
N SER A 278 -10.10 9.29 -16.99
CA SER A 278 -8.83 10.02 -17.05
C SER A 278 -7.99 9.96 -15.75
N SER A 279 -8.61 9.52 -14.66
CA SER A 279 -7.94 9.32 -13.36
C SER A 279 -7.63 7.85 -13.07
N VAL A 280 -7.95 6.93 -13.97
CA VAL A 280 -7.56 5.52 -13.91
C VAL A 280 -6.35 5.36 -14.82
N LEU A 281 -5.18 5.12 -14.23
CA LEU A 281 -3.94 4.91 -14.98
C LEU A 281 -3.80 3.48 -15.49
N TYR A 282 -4.27 2.53 -14.69
CA TYR A 282 -4.20 1.11 -14.99
C TYR A 282 -5.23 0.33 -14.16
N TYR A 283 -5.70 -0.78 -14.70
CA TYR A 283 -6.37 -1.84 -13.95
C TYR A 283 -6.14 -3.19 -14.62
N SER A 284 -6.19 -4.24 -13.82
CA SER A 284 -6.23 -5.63 -14.27
C SER A 284 -7.49 -6.32 -13.77
N LYS A 285 -7.73 -7.51 -14.31
CA LYS A 285 -8.83 -8.38 -13.90
C LYS A 285 -8.30 -9.77 -13.63
N ASN A 286 -8.81 -10.38 -12.57
CA ASN A 286 -8.61 -11.79 -12.29
C ASN A 286 -9.38 -12.69 -13.30
N ARG A 287 -9.27 -13.99 -13.15
CA ARG A 287 -9.95 -14.97 -14.02
C ARG A 287 -11.49 -14.92 -13.93
N ALA A 288 -12.02 -14.46 -12.80
CA ALA A 288 -13.46 -14.25 -12.63
C ALA A 288 -13.98 -12.98 -13.35
N GLY A 289 -13.06 -12.19 -13.93
CA GLY A 289 -13.38 -10.93 -14.59
C GLY A 289 -13.54 -9.76 -13.63
N GLU A 290 -13.15 -9.91 -12.37
CA GLU A 290 -13.19 -8.89 -11.33
C GLU A 290 -11.91 -8.06 -11.35
N ILE A 291 -12.00 -6.75 -11.06
CA ILE A 291 -10.82 -5.88 -10.94
C ILE A 291 -10.04 -6.31 -9.69
N ASP A 292 -8.81 -6.74 -9.85
CA ASP A 292 -7.89 -7.18 -8.79
C ASP A 292 -6.75 -6.17 -8.53
N GLU A 293 -6.39 -5.35 -9.51
CA GLU A 293 -5.42 -4.28 -9.35
C GLU A 293 -5.92 -2.98 -9.99
N LEU A 294 -5.65 -1.85 -9.32
CA LEU A 294 -6.07 -0.53 -9.77
C LEU A 294 -5.02 0.52 -9.41
N ILE A 295 -4.54 1.28 -10.40
CA ILE A 295 -3.66 2.42 -10.21
C ILE A 295 -4.40 3.69 -10.61
N LEU A 296 -4.54 4.60 -9.65
CA LEU A 296 -5.29 5.83 -9.77
C LEU A 296 -4.38 7.06 -9.78
N LYS A 297 -4.92 8.17 -10.26
CA LYS A 297 -4.25 9.46 -10.34
C LYS A 297 -5.01 10.51 -9.54
N ASP A 298 -4.41 10.99 -8.45
CA ASP A 298 -4.89 12.10 -7.62
C ASP A 298 -6.39 11.98 -7.25
N ILE A 299 -6.80 10.82 -6.72
CA ILE A 299 -8.17 10.63 -6.28
C ILE A 299 -8.35 11.07 -4.85
N THR A 300 -7.58 10.50 -3.92
CA THR A 300 -7.80 10.76 -2.49
C THR A 300 -7.15 12.06 -2.01
N GLY A 301 -6.07 12.49 -2.65
CA GLY A 301 -5.22 13.57 -2.15
C GLY A 301 -4.38 13.20 -0.91
N ASP A 302 -4.45 11.95 -0.43
CA ASP A 302 -3.79 11.51 0.80
C ASP A 302 -2.25 11.46 0.67
N ALA A 303 -1.76 11.47 -0.57
CA ALA A 303 -0.33 11.49 -0.90
C ALA A 303 0.34 12.86 -0.69
N TYR A 304 -0.44 13.96 -0.67
CA TYR A 304 0.12 15.31 -0.51
C TYR A 304 0.39 15.66 0.95
N LYS A 305 1.30 16.59 1.15
CA LYS A 305 1.48 17.28 2.44
C LYS A 305 0.56 18.49 2.52
N TYR A 306 0.08 18.78 3.71
CA TYR A 306 -0.82 19.89 4.00
C TYR A 306 -0.26 20.75 5.10
N GLY A 307 -0.45 22.06 4.98
CA GLY A 307 0.08 23.00 5.96
C GLY A 307 -0.35 24.43 5.67
N VAL A 308 0.24 25.39 6.35
CA VAL A 308 -0.07 26.81 6.21
C VAL A 308 1.18 27.59 5.78
N ILE A 309 1.02 28.48 4.77
CA ILE A 309 2.05 29.44 4.42
C ILE A 309 1.91 30.62 5.39
N THR A 310 2.94 30.84 6.21
CA THR A 310 2.99 31.90 7.23
C THR A 310 3.67 33.16 6.72
N ALA A 311 4.69 32.99 5.85
CA ALA A 311 5.36 34.12 5.18
C ALA A 311 5.65 33.78 3.72
N ALA A 312 5.62 34.77 2.86
CA ALA A 312 5.94 34.67 1.45
C ALA A 312 6.72 35.92 1.02
N ASP A 313 7.84 35.71 0.37
CA ASP A 313 8.61 36.76 -0.33
C ASP A 313 8.63 36.39 -1.82
N SER A 314 7.83 37.13 -2.60
CA SER A 314 7.71 36.93 -4.04
C SER A 314 8.93 37.39 -4.83
N THR A 315 9.81 38.23 -4.21
CA THR A 315 11.03 38.74 -4.84
C THR A 315 12.13 37.70 -4.82
N THR A 316 12.29 37.03 -3.68
CA THR A 316 13.28 35.94 -3.49
C THR A 316 12.72 34.58 -3.76
N HIS A 317 11.41 34.45 -4.07
CA HIS A 317 10.69 33.18 -4.25
C HIS A 317 10.84 32.24 -3.03
N THR A 318 10.86 32.82 -1.82
CA THR A 318 10.98 32.05 -0.58
C THR A 318 9.65 32.06 0.20
N TYR A 319 9.34 30.91 0.79
CA TYR A 319 8.10 30.69 1.54
C TYR A 319 8.40 30.02 2.87
N THR A 320 7.90 30.62 3.95
CA THR A 320 7.91 29.97 5.26
C THR A 320 6.60 29.21 5.42
N ILE A 321 6.70 27.92 5.61
CA ILE A 321 5.57 26.98 5.63
C ILE A 321 5.62 26.18 6.91
N ASP A 322 4.50 26.11 7.61
CA ASP A 322 4.28 25.20 8.72
C ASP A 322 3.54 23.96 8.20
N ILE A 323 4.18 22.80 8.29
CA ILE A 323 3.59 21.50 7.99
C ILE A 323 3.55 20.72 9.30
N ASP A 324 2.36 20.47 9.78
CA ASP A 324 2.11 19.68 11.00
C ASP A 324 2.85 20.22 12.24
N GLY A 325 2.95 21.54 12.38
CA GLY A 325 3.62 22.21 13.49
C GLY A 325 5.13 22.36 13.31
N THR A 326 5.69 21.92 12.19
CA THR A 326 7.10 22.10 11.84
C THR A 326 7.24 23.18 10.79
N GLN A 327 7.91 24.28 11.16
CA GLN A 327 8.08 25.44 10.29
C GLN A 327 9.43 25.38 9.57
N ASN A 328 9.41 25.49 8.24
CA ASN A 328 10.60 25.55 7.39
C ASN A 328 10.44 26.60 6.32
N THR A 329 11.58 27.12 5.82
CA THR A 329 11.61 28.05 4.69
C THR A 329 12.16 27.34 3.45
N TYR A 330 11.42 27.46 2.35
CA TYR A 330 11.72 26.83 1.07
C TYR A 330 11.87 27.90 -0.02
N ALA A 331 12.87 27.71 -0.88
CA ALA A 331 12.93 28.39 -2.17
C ALA A 331 12.17 27.59 -3.22
N THR A 332 11.49 28.26 -4.13
CA THR A 332 10.72 27.63 -5.20
C THR A 332 10.99 28.26 -6.56
N ALA A 333 10.70 27.54 -7.64
CA ALA A 333 10.81 28.07 -9.00
C ALA A 333 9.60 28.98 -9.41
N PHE A 334 8.59 29.07 -8.56
CA PHE A 334 7.37 29.84 -8.83
C PHE A 334 7.12 30.86 -7.73
N SER A 335 6.30 31.87 -8.04
CA SER A 335 5.97 32.98 -7.14
C SER A 335 4.48 32.98 -6.82
N THR A 336 4.13 33.18 -5.55
CA THR A 336 2.77 33.47 -5.10
C THR A 336 2.79 34.36 -3.89
N ASN A 337 1.81 35.25 -3.77
CA ASN A 337 1.59 36.08 -2.58
C ASN A 337 0.51 35.47 -1.66
N VAL A 338 -0.03 34.33 -1.98
CA VAL A 338 -1.13 33.70 -1.23
C VAL A 338 -0.58 33.03 0.00
N ARG A 339 -1.20 33.29 1.15
CA ARG A 339 -0.88 32.74 2.48
C ARG A 339 -2.02 31.89 2.98
N GLY A 340 -1.79 31.17 4.09
CA GLY A 340 -2.79 30.31 4.72
C GLY A 340 -2.74 28.86 4.26
N PRO A 341 -3.86 28.12 4.36
CA PRO A 341 -3.92 26.68 4.11
C PRO A 341 -3.61 26.29 2.66
N HIS A 342 -2.65 25.39 2.47
CA HIS A 342 -2.20 24.89 1.17
C HIS A 342 -1.96 23.39 1.17
N ARG A 343 -2.00 22.80 -0.02
CA ARG A 343 -1.51 21.50 -0.38
C ARG A 343 -0.15 21.63 -1.06
N PHE A 344 0.78 20.74 -0.73
CA PHE A 344 2.14 20.72 -1.26
C PHE A 344 2.47 19.37 -1.90
N SER A 345 3.04 19.40 -3.11
CA SER A 345 3.83 18.32 -3.68
C SER A 345 5.29 18.61 -3.39
N MET A 346 5.98 17.66 -2.81
CA MET A 346 7.39 17.82 -2.39
C MET A 346 8.24 16.72 -3.02
N ASN A 347 9.52 17.03 -3.22
CA ASN A 347 10.57 16.10 -3.58
C ASN A 347 11.78 16.27 -2.66
N GLN A 348 12.89 15.61 -2.94
CA GLN A 348 14.11 15.70 -2.14
C GLN A 348 14.72 17.10 -2.12
N THR A 349 14.46 17.93 -3.13
CA THR A 349 15.01 19.29 -3.25
C THR A 349 14.10 20.37 -2.68
N GLY A 350 12.84 20.05 -2.33
CA GLY A 350 11.90 21.01 -1.76
C GLY A 350 10.47 20.91 -2.31
N ILE A 351 9.85 22.03 -2.61
CA ILE A 351 8.47 22.11 -3.07
C ILE A 351 8.43 22.15 -4.59
N GLU A 352 7.83 21.12 -5.19
CA GLU A 352 7.57 21.05 -6.64
C GLU A 352 6.35 21.87 -7.05
N SER A 353 5.27 21.78 -6.25
CA SER A 353 4.06 22.56 -6.48
C SER A 353 3.31 22.82 -5.20
N MET A 354 2.53 23.89 -5.18
CA MET A 354 1.59 24.19 -4.11
C MET A 354 0.26 24.68 -4.64
N ARG A 355 -0.80 24.38 -3.92
CA ARG A 355 -2.16 24.80 -4.26
C ARG A 355 -2.91 25.22 -3.01
N GLN A 356 -3.54 26.41 -3.06
CA GLN A 356 -4.40 26.87 -1.99
C GLN A 356 -5.60 25.93 -1.80
N LEU A 357 -5.93 25.65 -0.55
CA LEU A 357 -7.12 24.90 -0.19
C LEU A 357 -8.36 25.79 -0.24
N SER A 358 -9.47 25.20 -0.63
CA SER A 358 -10.78 25.87 -0.53
C SER A 358 -11.31 25.75 0.89
N SER A 359 -11.95 26.80 1.39
CA SER A 359 -12.71 26.72 2.64
C SER A 359 -14.17 26.40 2.38
N TYR A 360 -14.80 25.72 3.32
CA TYR A 360 -16.27 25.67 3.33
C TYR A 360 -16.86 27.05 3.66
N PRO A 361 -18.03 27.39 3.10
CA PRO A 361 -18.59 28.74 3.22
C PRO A 361 -19.07 29.09 4.64
N SER A 362 -19.25 28.06 5.49
CA SER A 362 -19.72 28.22 6.87
C SER A 362 -18.80 27.51 7.84
N ASN A 363 -18.86 27.92 9.11
CA ASN A 363 -18.09 27.28 10.16
C ASN A 363 -18.61 25.88 10.47
N ILE A 364 -17.75 25.08 11.09
CA ILE A 364 -18.10 23.78 11.66
C ILE A 364 -19.08 24.02 12.82
N THR A 365 -20.21 23.34 12.78
CA THR A 365 -21.24 23.39 13.85
C THR A 365 -21.11 22.22 14.83
N SER A 366 -20.50 21.11 14.40
CA SER A 366 -20.19 19.96 15.24
C SER A 366 -18.94 19.28 14.67
N LEU A 367 -18.00 18.93 15.53
CA LEU A 367 -16.74 18.28 15.19
C LEU A 367 -16.58 17.01 16.02
N THR A 368 -16.25 15.89 15.36
CA THR A 368 -15.84 14.64 15.97
C THR A 368 -14.43 14.27 15.49
N ARG A 369 -13.92 13.11 15.89
CA ARG A 369 -12.60 12.64 15.43
C ARG A 369 -12.56 12.20 13.96
N THR A 370 -13.72 11.95 13.35
CA THR A 370 -13.81 11.41 11.99
C THR A 370 -14.59 12.30 11.02
N GLU A 371 -15.41 13.21 11.54
CA GLU A 371 -16.32 14.02 10.71
C GLU A 371 -16.59 15.40 11.30
N ALA A 372 -16.99 16.31 10.44
CA ALA A 372 -17.47 17.64 10.80
C ALA A 372 -18.83 17.93 10.15
N LYS A 373 -19.74 18.59 10.89
CA LYS A 373 -21.00 19.10 10.34
C LYS A 373 -20.86 20.57 9.97
N ILE A 374 -21.25 20.89 8.73
CA ILE A 374 -21.24 22.24 8.17
C ILE A 374 -22.54 22.43 7.38
N ASN A 375 -23.35 23.42 7.72
CA ASN A 375 -24.67 23.64 7.10
C ASN A 375 -25.53 22.37 7.07
N ASN A 376 -25.60 21.61 8.16
CA ASN A 376 -26.34 20.34 8.29
C ASN A 376 -25.84 19.21 7.36
N GLN A 377 -24.73 19.37 6.68
CA GLN A 377 -24.08 18.32 5.91
C GLN A 377 -22.86 17.77 6.66
N THR A 378 -22.65 16.46 6.57
CA THR A 378 -21.53 15.78 7.19
C THR A 378 -20.38 15.63 6.18
N TYR A 379 -19.19 16.02 6.61
CA TYR A 379 -17.94 15.91 5.83
C TYR A 379 -16.91 15.12 6.62
N LEU A 380 -16.24 14.19 5.93
CA LEU A 380 -15.23 13.34 6.54
C LEU A 380 -13.91 14.10 6.72
N LEU A 381 -13.26 13.86 7.85
CA LEU A 381 -11.90 14.31 8.11
C LEU A 381 -10.89 13.38 7.44
N SER A 382 -9.75 13.92 7.04
CA SER A 382 -8.56 13.12 6.72
C SER A 382 -8.02 12.47 7.99
N ASP A 383 -7.51 11.24 7.89
CA ASP A 383 -6.83 10.58 9.00
C ASP A 383 -5.58 11.36 9.47
N LYS A 384 -5.09 12.27 8.60
CA LYS A 384 -3.98 13.21 8.84
C LYS A 384 -4.49 14.66 8.87
N VAL A 385 -5.70 14.91 9.40
CA VAL A 385 -6.21 16.27 9.53
C VAL A 385 -5.33 17.06 10.49
N ILE A 386 -4.97 18.29 10.09
CA ILE A 386 -4.14 19.18 10.91
C ILE A 386 -5.01 20.31 11.42
N VAL A 387 -4.87 20.64 12.71
CA VAL A 387 -5.60 21.75 13.33
C VAL A 387 -4.62 22.84 13.74
N TYR A 388 -4.91 24.06 13.31
CA TYR A 388 -4.15 25.24 13.70
C TYR A 388 -5.03 26.23 14.42
N HIS A 389 -4.57 26.71 15.57
CA HIS A 389 -5.11 27.91 16.22
C HIS A 389 -4.45 29.14 15.59
N LYS A 390 -5.25 29.99 14.96
CA LYS A 390 -4.82 31.24 14.38
C LYS A 390 -4.85 32.33 15.44
N THR A 391 -3.69 32.69 15.97
CA THR A 391 -3.54 33.67 17.05
C THR A 391 -3.46 35.11 16.56
N ASP A 392 -3.01 35.32 15.32
CA ASP A 392 -2.86 36.65 14.69
C ASP A 392 -2.84 36.52 13.16
N VAL A 393 -2.70 37.59 12.42
CA VAL A 393 -2.51 37.59 10.97
C VAL A 393 -1.27 36.77 10.64
N ASN A 394 -1.46 35.66 9.90
CA ASN A 394 -0.42 34.73 9.49
C ASN A 394 0.37 34.01 10.63
N LYS A 395 -0.14 34.07 11.85
CA LYS A 395 0.42 33.35 12.98
C LYS A 395 -0.47 32.17 13.32
N TYR A 396 0.10 30.99 13.20
CA TYR A 396 -0.58 29.71 13.39
C TYR A 396 0.18 28.87 14.41
N LEU A 397 -0.54 28.30 15.34
CA LEU A 397 -0.02 27.33 16.33
C LEU A 397 -0.76 26.02 16.15
N LYS A 398 -0.02 24.93 15.92
CA LYS A 398 -0.64 23.61 15.86
C LYS A 398 -1.25 23.28 17.22
N ILE A 399 -2.48 22.83 17.21
CA ILE A 399 -3.20 22.27 18.37
C ILE A 399 -3.70 20.86 18.02
N THR A 400 -4.11 20.11 19.01
CA THR A 400 -4.68 18.78 18.78
C THR A 400 -6.12 18.87 18.25
N LEU A 401 -6.59 17.82 17.61
CA LEU A 401 -8.00 17.73 17.20
C LEU A 401 -8.93 17.72 18.43
N ASP A 402 -8.50 17.12 19.53
CA ASP A 402 -9.26 17.10 20.79
C ASP A 402 -9.38 18.50 21.42
N ASP A 403 -8.33 19.33 21.32
CA ASP A 403 -8.41 20.74 21.73
C ASP A 403 -9.47 21.50 20.93
N ALA A 404 -9.55 21.23 19.64
CA ALA A 404 -10.54 21.85 18.76
C ALA A 404 -11.96 21.35 19.04
N ILE A 405 -12.13 20.07 19.38
CA ILE A 405 -13.42 19.46 19.73
C ILE A 405 -13.95 20.02 21.07
N ASN A 406 -13.08 20.14 22.05
CA ASN A 406 -13.46 20.52 23.42
C ASN A 406 -13.32 22.03 23.70
N GLY A 407 -12.64 22.75 22.85
CA GLY A 407 -12.40 24.20 23.00
C GLY A 407 -13.58 25.02 22.49
N ASN A 408 -13.62 26.29 22.94
CA ASN A 408 -14.61 27.25 22.48
C ASN A 408 -14.06 28.08 21.30
N TYR A 409 -13.87 27.43 20.17
CA TYR A 409 -13.31 28.01 18.95
C TYR A 409 -14.36 28.17 17.86
N LYS A 410 -14.22 29.22 17.07
CA LYS A 410 -14.85 29.31 15.77
C LYS A 410 -14.00 28.53 14.77
N LEU A 411 -14.52 27.40 14.25
CA LEU A 411 -13.78 26.44 13.44
C LEU A 411 -14.10 26.60 11.95
N THR A 412 -13.08 26.79 11.10
CA THR A 412 -13.22 26.82 9.64
C THR A 412 -12.49 25.62 9.03
N ALA A 413 -13.19 24.87 8.19
CA ALA A 413 -12.64 23.69 7.52
C ALA A 413 -12.12 24.01 6.11
N TYR A 414 -10.99 23.39 5.75
CA TYR A 414 -10.35 23.50 4.45
C TYR A 414 -10.15 22.15 3.79
N TYR A 415 -10.37 22.08 2.49
CA TYR A 415 -10.32 20.87 1.68
C TYR A 415 -9.64 21.11 0.32
N ASP A 416 -9.10 20.08 -0.29
CA ASP A 416 -8.42 20.11 -1.58
C ASP A 416 -9.36 19.85 -2.78
N LYS A 417 -10.37 19.02 -2.59
CA LYS A 417 -11.41 18.69 -3.56
C LYS A 417 -12.71 18.23 -2.88
N ALA A 418 -13.80 18.20 -3.61
CA ALA A 418 -15.10 17.77 -3.08
C ALA A 418 -15.06 16.33 -2.58
N GLN A 419 -15.81 16.00 -1.53
CA GLN A 419 -15.86 14.65 -0.94
C GLN A 419 -16.32 13.60 -1.96
N THR A 420 -17.28 13.92 -2.83
CA THR A 420 -17.75 13.03 -3.91
C THR A 420 -16.67 12.72 -4.96
N LEU A 421 -15.57 13.47 -4.97
CA LEU A 421 -14.39 13.28 -5.82
C LEU A 421 -13.18 12.73 -5.04
N GLY A 422 -13.40 12.25 -3.82
CA GLY A 422 -12.38 11.62 -2.96
C GLY A 422 -11.71 12.55 -1.96
N GLY A 423 -12.05 13.87 -1.94
CA GLY A 423 -11.50 14.82 -0.98
C GLY A 423 -12.01 14.59 0.44
N ARG A 424 -11.26 15.13 1.41
CA ARG A 424 -11.60 15.18 2.83
C ARG A 424 -11.21 16.54 3.40
N ILE A 425 -11.67 16.87 4.58
CA ILE A 425 -11.17 18.03 5.33
C ILE A 425 -9.72 17.76 5.70
N ARG A 426 -8.81 18.66 5.30
CA ARG A 426 -7.34 18.54 5.46
C ARG A 426 -6.80 19.38 6.58
N ILE A 427 -7.33 20.60 6.68
CA ILE A 427 -6.91 21.57 7.69
C ILE A 427 -8.15 22.17 8.34
N ILE A 428 -8.10 22.35 9.65
CA ILE A 428 -9.09 23.09 10.42
C ILE A 428 -8.36 24.29 11.03
N ILE A 429 -8.92 25.50 10.85
CA ILE A 429 -8.44 26.71 11.51
C ILE A 429 -9.40 27.05 12.64
N ALA A 430 -8.87 27.09 13.86
CA ALA A 430 -9.51 27.52 15.09
C ALA A 430 -9.21 29.02 15.35
N GLN A 431 -10.23 29.82 15.69
CA GLN A 431 -10.14 31.25 16.01
C GLN A 431 -10.96 31.57 17.26
#